data_69e36ef8981194c9c71225956fba60e0
#
_entry.id   69e36ef8981194c9c71225956fba60e0
#
_cell.length_a   1.000
_cell.length_b   1.000
_cell.length_c   1.000
_cell.angle_alpha   90.00
_cell.angle_beta   90.00
_cell.angle_gamma   90.00
#
_symmetry.space_group_name_H-M   'P 1'
#
loop_
_entity.id
_entity.type
_entity.pdbx_description
1 polymer ?
#
loop_
_entity_poly.entity_id
_entity_poly.type
_entity_poly.pdbx_seq_one_letter_code
_entity_poly.pdbx_strand_id
1 'polypeptide(L)'
;MPPRFALAALAATLLAVALPAFAQQPDTSLARQVYADVNAQLPRMARAAFNAKRPDVEYRSEVKAWADASGVRKVEVVDRDDSGDVLTEYYYANGALVFAYQAVKGFEGKKQVTRIEQRQYFRDGRMFHWLGGTERAPQDPKSRDFADESKERVAAGNFYLQAARKALAK
;
A
#
# COMPACT_ATOMS: atom_id res chain seq x y z
N MET A 1 -29.29 -79.16 -10.94
CA MET A 1 -29.40 -77.92 -10.03
C MET A 1 -28.06 -77.23 -10.01
N PRO A 2 -27.89 -76.10 -10.67
CA PRO A 2 -26.64 -75.34 -10.56
C PRO A 2 -26.71 -74.30 -9.40
N PRO A 3 -25.60 -73.98 -8.72
CA PRO A 3 -25.59 -73.06 -7.62
C PRO A 3 -25.58 -71.57 -8.12
N ARG A 4 -26.36 -70.79 -7.41
CA ARG A 4 -26.45 -69.31 -7.61
C ARG A 4 -25.30 -68.63 -6.86
N PHE A 5 -24.39 -67.99 -7.62
CA PHE A 5 -23.38 -67.07 -7.05
C PHE A 5 -24.00 -65.67 -6.85
N ALA A 6 -24.09 -65.24 -5.61
CA ALA A 6 -24.47 -63.91 -5.26
C ALA A 6 -23.23 -62.96 -5.41
N LEU A 7 -23.27 -61.99 -6.34
CA LEU A 7 -22.28 -60.90 -6.41
C LEU A 7 -22.64 -59.87 -5.35
N ALA A 8 -21.77 -59.74 -4.35
CA ALA A 8 -21.81 -58.63 -3.43
C ALA A 8 -21.09 -57.39 -4.05
N ALA A 9 -21.87 -56.37 -4.35
CA ALA A 9 -21.32 -55.09 -4.81
C ALA A 9 -20.77 -54.26 -3.63
N LEU A 10 -19.46 -54.11 -3.57
CA LEU A 10 -18.79 -53.24 -2.60
C LEU A 10 -18.88 -51.78 -3.10
N ALA A 11 -19.74 -50.95 -2.52
CA ALA A 11 -19.81 -49.52 -2.76
C ALA A 11 -18.67 -48.83 -2.00
N ALA A 12 -17.62 -48.43 -2.69
CA ALA A 12 -16.56 -47.60 -2.16
C ALA A 12 -17.01 -46.13 -2.09
N THR A 13 -17.35 -45.67 -0.89
CA THR A 13 -17.66 -44.25 -0.63
C THR A 13 -16.35 -43.44 -0.60
N LEU A 14 -16.04 -42.67 -1.63
CA LEU A 14 -14.95 -41.73 -1.63
C LEU A 14 -15.34 -40.53 -0.74
N LEU A 15 -14.77 -40.46 0.46
CA LEU A 15 -14.79 -39.25 1.30
C LEU A 15 -13.85 -38.22 0.65
N ALA A 16 -14.42 -37.22 -0.02
CA ALA A 16 -13.67 -36.05 -0.47
C ALA A 16 -13.33 -35.19 0.77
N VAL A 17 -12.10 -35.32 1.27
CA VAL A 17 -11.56 -34.41 2.28
C VAL A 17 -11.32 -33.06 1.60
N ALA A 18 -12.23 -32.10 1.84
CA ALA A 18 -12.02 -30.71 1.45
C ALA A 18 -10.84 -30.15 2.27
N LEU A 19 -9.66 -30.04 1.67
CA LEU A 19 -8.53 -29.35 2.25
C LEU A 19 -8.92 -27.87 2.43
N PRO A 20 -8.69 -27.26 3.61
CA PRO A 20 -8.92 -25.83 3.78
C PRO A 20 -8.05 -25.10 2.75
N ALA A 21 -8.68 -24.29 1.89
CA ALA A 21 -7.98 -23.39 1.01
C ALA A 21 -7.25 -22.38 1.90
N PHE A 22 -5.96 -22.57 2.12
CA PHE A 22 -5.11 -21.55 2.73
C PHE A 22 -5.22 -20.32 1.85
N ALA A 23 -5.84 -19.25 2.36
CA ALA A 23 -5.90 -17.98 1.67
C ALA A 23 -4.45 -17.54 1.39
N GLN A 24 -4.06 -17.58 0.13
CA GLN A 24 -2.71 -17.24 -0.30
C GLN A 24 -2.45 -15.78 0.08
N GLN A 25 -1.43 -15.54 0.90
CA GLN A 25 -1.09 -14.18 1.30
C GLN A 25 -0.78 -13.34 0.05
N PRO A 26 -1.26 -12.07 -0.01
CA PRO A 26 -0.98 -11.21 -1.13
C PRO A 26 0.52 -11.05 -1.37
N ASP A 27 0.95 -11.23 -2.63
CA ASP A 27 2.35 -11.05 -2.99
C ASP A 27 2.72 -9.55 -2.95
N THR A 28 3.47 -9.16 -1.92
CA THR A 28 3.97 -7.81 -1.69
C THR A 28 5.48 -7.67 -1.96
N SER A 29 6.10 -8.64 -2.62
CA SER A 29 7.57 -8.72 -2.83
C SER A 29 8.11 -7.49 -3.57
N LEU A 30 7.48 -7.08 -4.67
CA LEU A 30 7.88 -5.89 -5.43
C LEU A 30 7.88 -4.63 -4.56
N ALA A 31 6.83 -4.40 -3.80
CA ALA A 31 6.73 -3.22 -2.94
C ALA A 31 7.81 -3.21 -1.85
N ARG A 32 8.11 -4.36 -1.24
CA ARG A 32 9.18 -4.51 -0.24
C ARG A 32 10.56 -4.26 -0.85
N GLN A 33 10.81 -4.79 -2.04
CA GLN A 33 12.06 -4.56 -2.75
C GLN A 33 12.23 -3.09 -3.09
N VAL A 34 11.23 -2.45 -3.70
CA VAL A 34 11.28 -1.01 -4.04
C VAL A 34 11.50 -0.15 -2.80
N TYR A 35 10.79 -0.44 -1.70
CA TYR A 35 11.00 0.25 -0.43
C TYR A 35 12.44 0.15 0.07
N ALA A 36 13.01 -1.05 0.10
CA ALA A 36 14.37 -1.28 0.56
C ALA A 36 15.41 -0.59 -0.34
N ASP A 37 15.31 -0.79 -1.66
CA ASP A 37 16.24 -0.24 -2.66
C ASP A 37 16.24 1.28 -2.66
N VAL A 38 15.05 1.89 -2.63
CA VAL A 38 14.90 3.35 -2.63
C VAL A 38 15.50 3.95 -1.35
N ASN A 39 15.13 3.43 -0.17
CA ASN A 39 15.62 3.98 1.09
C ASN A 39 17.15 3.83 1.26
N ALA A 40 17.75 2.75 0.74
CA ALA A 40 19.20 2.57 0.73
C ALA A 40 19.93 3.57 -0.18
N GLN A 41 19.26 4.09 -1.22
CA GLN A 41 19.86 4.96 -2.23
C GLN A 41 19.51 6.45 -2.04
N LEU A 42 18.63 6.82 -1.11
CA LEU A 42 18.20 8.22 -0.88
C LEU A 42 19.37 9.24 -0.85
N PRO A 43 20.53 8.96 -0.21
CA PRO A 43 21.63 9.93 -0.18
C PRO A 43 22.27 10.24 -1.54
N ARG A 44 22.04 9.37 -2.55
CA ARG A 44 22.60 9.49 -3.90
C ARG A 44 21.61 9.98 -4.93
N MET A 45 20.33 10.11 -4.55
CA MET A 45 19.26 10.54 -5.45
C MET A 45 19.20 12.06 -5.56
N ALA A 46 18.81 12.56 -6.74
CA ALA A 46 18.38 13.94 -6.89
C ALA A 46 17.19 14.22 -5.97
N ARG A 47 17.20 15.38 -5.30
CA ARG A 47 16.19 15.73 -4.30
C ARG A 47 15.60 17.09 -4.57
N ALA A 48 14.28 17.23 -4.40
CA ALA A 48 13.57 18.50 -4.33
C ALA A 48 12.73 18.59 -3.04
N ALA A 49 12.57 19.81 -2.52
CA ALA A 49 11.66 20.13 -1.42
C ALA A 49 10.80 21.33 -1.86
N PHE A 50 9.48 21.21 -1.66
CA PHE A 50 8.52 22.22 -2.11
C PHE A 50 7.20 22.07 -1.34
N ASN A 51 6.32 23.08 -1.47
CA ASN A 51 4.96 22.97 -0.95
C ASN A 51 4.00 22.70 -2.11
N ALA A 52 3.01 21.83 -1.88
CA ALA A 52 1.95 21.55 -2.85
C ALA A 52 0.58 21.66 -2.18
N LYS A 53 -0.42 22.08 -2.95
CA LYS A 53 -1.83 22.08 -2.53
C LYS A 53 -2.62 21.26 -3.54
N ARG A 54 -3.23 20.17 -3.10
CA ARG A 54 -4.18 19.42 -3.92
C ARG A 54 -5.47 20.25 -4.12
N PRO A 55 -6.16 20.06 -5.24
CA PRO A 55 -7.40 20.83 -5.52
C PRO A 55 -8.55 20.54 -4.54
N ASP A 56 -8.57 19.37 -3.95
CA ASP A 56 -9.61 18.83 -3.09
C ASP A 56 -9.37 19.06 -1.59
N VAL A 57 -8.27 19.75 -1.22
CA VAL A 57 -7.95 20.09 0.18
C VAL A 57 -7.66 21.58 0.35
N GLU A 58 -7.95 22.11 1.54
CA GLU A 58 -7.78 23.55 1.83
C GLU A 58 -6.34 23.92 2.25
N TYR A 59 -5.57 22.97 2.72
CA TYR A 59 -4.21 23.19 3.23
C TYR A 59 -3.11 22.91 2.19
N ARG A 60 -1.90 23.31 2.50
CA ARG A 60 -0.69 22.99 1.73
C ARG A 60 0.13 21.96 2.47
N SER A 61 0.57 20.95 1.74
CA SER A 61 1.47 19.91 2.23
C SER A 61 2.92 20.33 2.03
N GLU A 62 3.79 19.99 2.99
CA GLU A 62 5.24 19.98 2.78
C GLU A 62 5.62 18.71 2.04
N VAL A 63 6.37 18.85 0.95
CA VAL A 63 6.71 17.72 0.07
C VAL A 63 8.21 17.63 -0.13
N LYS A 64 8.75 16.41 -0.01
CA LYS A 64 10.09 16.06 -0.45
C LYS A 64 10.00 14.96 -1.49
N ALA A 65 10.81 15.05 -2.53
CA ALA A 65 10.84 14.07 -3.60
C ALA A 65 12.27 13.64 -3.91
N TRP A 66 12.43 12.38 -4.28
CA TRP A 66 13.71 11.79 -4.67
C TRP A 66 13.57 11.08 -6.02
N ALA A 67 14.55 11.27 -6.88
CA ALA A 67 14.62 10.69 -8.22
C ALA A 67 16.00 10.13 -8.53
N ASP A 68 16.02 9.10 -9.35
CA ASP A 68 17.21 8.55 -10.02
C ASP A 68 17.05 8.63 -11.55
N ALA A 69 17.92 7.94 -12.30
CA ALA A 69 17.84 7.89 -13.75
C ALA A 69 16.51 7.29 -14.29
N SER A 70 15.81 6.50 -13.50
CA SER A 70 14.50 5.92 -13.84
C SER A 70 13.31 6.84 -13.54
N GLY A 71 13.57 8.03 -12.94
CA GLY A 71 12.58 9.02 -12.59
C GLY A 71 12.31 9.13 -11.08
N VAL A 72 11.15 9.67 -10.72
CA VAL A 72 10.77 9.83 -9.30
C VAL A 72 10.57 8.45 -8.66
N ARG A 73 11.26 8.22 -7.54
CA ARG A 73 11.24 6.95 -6.81
C ARG A 73 10.48 7.04 -5.48
N LYS A 74 10.57 8.18 -4.80
CA LYS A 74 9.89 8.44 -3.54
C LYS A 74 9.36 9.85 -3.48
N VAL A 75 8.16 10.01 -2.90
CA VAL A 75 7.63 11.30 -2.48
C VAL A 75 7.18 11.17 -1.03
N GLU A 76 7.66 12.06 -0.17
CA GLU A 76 7.26 12.22 1.22
C GLU A 76 6.38 13.46 1.33
N VAL A 77 5.22 13.31 1.95
CA VAL A 77 4.24 14.37 2.16
C VAL A 77 3.97 14.48 3.64
N VAL A 78 4.05 15.69 4.17
CA VAL A 78 3.71 15.97 5.56
C VAL A 78 2.59 17.01 5.59
N ASP A 79 1.47 16.59 6.13
CA ASP A 79 0.33 17.45 6.44
C ASP A 79 0.33 17.72 7.94
N ARG A 80 0.24 19.00 8.32
CA ARG A 80 0.25 19.41 9.71
C ARG A 80 -1.00 20.18 10.08
N ASP A 81 -1.54 19.83 11.23
CA ASP A 81 -2.59 20.60 11.89
C ASP A 81 -2.33 20.68 13.42
N ASP A 82 -3.23 21.33 14.14
CA ASP A 82 -3.10 21.51 15.59
C ASP A 82 -3.21 20.19 16.38
N SER A 83 -3.73 19.14 15.78
CA SER A 83 -3.90 17.81 16.39
C SER A 83 -2.70 16.88 16.18
N GLY A 84 -1.85 17.18 15.21
CA GLY A 84 -0.65 16.42 14.89
C GLY A 84 -0.23 16.46 13.43
N ASP A 85 0.62 15.52 13.08
CA ASP A 85 1.16 15.38 11.72
C ASP A 85 0.66 14.10 11.06
N VAL A 86 0.37 14.18 9.77
CA VAL A 86 0.17 13.02 8.91
C VAL A 86 1.35 12.94 7.93
N LEU A 87 2.19 11.93 8.13
CA LEU A 87 3.27 11.60 7.19
C LEU A 87 2.74 10.57 6.19
N THR A 88 2.85 10.86 4.90
CA THR A 88 2.57 9.89 3.84
C THR A 88 3.79 9.75 2.92
N GLU A 89 4.25 8.54 2.70
CA GLU A 89 5.32 8.20 1.78
C GLU A 89 4.75 7.42 0.60
N TYR A 90 5.04 7.84 -0.61
CA TYR A 90 4.68 7.17 -1.86
C TYR A 90 5.94 6.64 -2.53
N TYR A 91 5.93 5.38 -2.95
CA TYR A 91 7.04 4.70 -3.62
C TYR A 91 6.63 4.27 -5.01
N TYR A 92 7.50 4.55 -6.00
CA TYR A 92 7.21 4.35 -7.40
C TYR A 92 8.24 3.42 -8.04
N ALA A 93 7.75 2.57 -8.94
CA ALA A 93 8.57 1.80 -9.87
C ALA A 93 8.07 2.07 -11.29
N ASN A 94 8.99 2.45 -12.21
CA ASN A 94 8.66 2.76 -13.61
C ASN A 94 7.51 3.80 -13.76
N GLY A 95 7.46 4.77 -12.83
CA GLY A 95 6.42 5.80 -12.82
C GLY A 95 5.05 5.37 -12.32
N ALA A 96 4.89 4.13 -11.86
CA ALA A 96 3.66 3.61 -11.26
C ALA A 96 3.79 3.56 -9.72
N LEU A 97 2.73 3.91 -9.00
CA LEU A 97 2.65 3.75 -7.55
C LEU A 97 2.61 2.25 -7.21
N VAL A 98 3.54 1.79 -6.35
CA VAL A 98 3.63 0.39 -5.92
C VAL A 98 3.40 0.21 -4.42
N PHE A 99 3.72 1.25 -3.63
CA PHE A 99 3.57 1.20 -2.18
C PHE A 99 3.30 2.60 -1.62
N ALA A 100 2.42 2.67 -0.62
CA ALA A 100 2.27 3.85 0.23
C ALA A 100 2.33 3.46 1.71
N TYR A 101 3.02 4.26 2.47
CA TYR A 101 3.06 4.20 3.93
C TYR A 101 2.49 5.49 4.48
N GLN A 102 1.60 5.38 5.46
CA GLN A 102 1.07 6.54 6.19
C GLN A 102 1.22 6.34 7.68
N ALA A 103 1.67 7.38 8.37
CA ALA A 103 1.73 7.45 9.81
C ALA A 103 0.99 8.70 10.30
N VAL A 104 -0.05 8.49 11.11
CA VAL A 104 -0.72 9.57 11.84
C VAL A 104 -0.04 9.71 13.18
N LYS A 105 0.53 10.89 13.41
CA LYS A 105 1.26 11.23 14.64
C LYS A 105 0.44 12.23 15.44
N GLY A 106 0.26 11.94 16.72
CA GLY A 106 -0.36 12.86 17.67
C GLY A 106 0.62 13.21 18.78
N PHE A 107 0.15 13.95 19.78
CA PHE A 107 0.95 14.31 20.94
C PHE A 107 0.47 13.60 22.20
N GLU A 108 1.43 13.17 23.04
CA GLU A 108 1.24 12.77 24.43
C GLU A 108 2.06 13.72 25.29
N GLY A 109 1.40 14.74 25.83
CA GLY A 109 2.08 15.88 26.44
C GLY A 109 2.93 16.63 25.39
N LYS A 110 4.26 16.69 25.58
CA LYS A 110 5.21 17.30 24.63
C LYS A 110 5.84 16.31 23.65
N LYS A 111 5.55 15.01 23.78
CA LYS A 111 6.16 13.96 22.95
C LYS A 111 5.24 13.62 21.79
N GLN A 112 5.79 13.65 20.57
CA GLN A 112 5.09 13.14 19.38
C GLN A 112 5.14 11.61 19.37
N VAL A 113 3.99 10.98 19.18
CA VAL A 113 3.82 9.51 19.11
C VAL A 113 3.06 9.12 17.86
N THR A 114 3.41 7.99 17.27
CA THR A 114 2.65 7.41 16.16
C THR A 114 1.42 6.69 16.71
N ARG A 115 0.23 7.10 16.29
CA ARG A 115 -1.05 6.55 16.73
C ARG A 115 -1.59 5.50 15.77
N ILE A 116 -1.45 5.74 14.47
CA ILE A 116 -1.95 4.85 13.42
C ILE A 116 -0.87 4.72 12.36
N GLU A 117 -0.66 3.49 11.90
CA GLU A 117 0.15 3.20 10.72
C GLU A 117 -0.67 2.45 9.69
N GLN A 118 -0.48 2.81 8.42
CA GLN A 118 -1.10 2.14 7.30
C GLN A 118 -0.06 1.76 6.26
N ARG A 119 -0.23 0.60 5.64
CA ARG A 119 0.59 0.10 4.55
C ARG A 119 -0.30 -0.35 3.42
N GLN A 120 -0.13 0.25 2.27
CA GLN A 120 -0.99 0.07 1.12
C GLN A 120 -0.15 -0.36 -0.07
N TYR A 121 -0.55 -1.43 -0.72
CA TYR A 121 0.19 -2.08 -1.80
C TYR A 121 -0.60 -2.00 -3.08
N PHE A 122 0.06 -1.58 -4.17
CA PHE A 122 -0.57 -1.27 -5.44
C PHE A 122 0.01 -2.13 -6.57
N ARG A 123 -0.85 -2.47 -7.51
CA ARG A 123 -0.52 -3.14 -8.76
C ARG A 123 -1.49 -2.66 -9.84
N ASP A 124 -0.98 -2.34 -11.03
CA ASP A 124 -1.78 -1.89 -12.17
C ASP A 124 -2.72 -0.72 -11.86
N GLY A 125 -2.22 0.25 -11.06
CA GLY A 125 -2.98 1.44 -10.69
C GLY A 125 -4.11 1.21 -9.68
N ARG A 126 -4.13 0.06 -8.99
CA ARG A 126 -5.14 -0.28 -7.97
C ARG A 126 -4.49 -0.80 -6.70
N MET A 127 -5.07 -0.47 -5.56
CA MET A 127 -4.70 -1.10 -4.29
C MET A 127 -5.23 -2.54 -4.28
N PHE A 128 -4.37 -3.49 -3.92
CA PHE A 128 -4.75 -4.90 -3.80
C PHE A 128 -4.58 -5.45 -2.39
N HIS A 129 -3.85 -4.72 -1.54
CA HIS A 129 -3.66 -5.10 -0.15
C HIS A 129 -3.48 -3.86 0.72
N TRP A 130 -4.13 -3.83 1.87
CA TRP A 130 -4.07 -2.74 2.82
C TRP A 130 -4.02 -3.30 4.24
N LEU A 131 -2.97 -2.91 4.97
CA LEU A 131 -2.81 -3.13 6.40
C LEU A 131 -3.07 -1.79 7.09
N GLY A 132 -4.10 -1.71 7.92
CA GLY A 132 -4.51 -0.46 8.54
C GLY A 132 -5.02 -0.62 9.97
N GLY A 133 -5.31 0.53 10.58
CA GLY A 133 -5.77 0.61 11.97
C GLY A 133 -4.64 0.50 12.99
N THR A 134 -4.99 0.53 14.27
CA THR A 134 -4.05 0.42 15.39
C THR A 134 -3.33 -0.92 15.43
N GLU A 135 -3.99 -1.98 14.99
CA GLU A 135 -3.47 -3.36 14.98
C GLU A 135 -2.76 -3.73 13.69
N ARG A 136 -2.73 -2.84 12.68
CA ARG A 136 -2.19 -3.10 11.34
C ARG A 136 -2.82 -4.35 10.70
N ALA A 137 -4.11 -4.55 10.92
CA ALA A 137 -4.85 -5.69 10.40
C ALA A 137 -5.13 -5.56 8.90
N PRO A 138 -5.22 -6.68 8.16
CA PRO A 138 -5.67 -6.66 6.78
C PRO A 138 -7.10 -6.14 6.67
N GLN A 139 -7.30 -5.18 5.75
CA GLN A 139 -8.62 -4.63 5.46
C GLN A 139 -9.32 -5.46 4.38
N ASP A 140 -10.64 -5.58 4.47
CA ASP A 140 -11.44 -6.35 3.51
C ASP A 140 -11.40 -5.68 2.11
N PRO A 141 -10.81 -6.34 1.09
CA PRO A 141 -10.72 -5.78 -0.26
C PRO A 141 -12.06 -5.62 -0.97
N LYS A 142 -13.14 -6.17 -0.42
CA LYS A 142 -14.51 -6.03 -0.94
C LYS A 142 -15.29 -4.91 -0.26
N SER A 143 -14.74 -4.31 0.78
CA SER A 143 -15.41 -3.22 1.50
C SER A 143 -15.43 -1.93 0.65
N ARG A 144 -16.43 -1.09 0.91
CA ARG A 144 -16.51 0.24 0.32
C ARG A 144 -15.33 1.11 0.76
N ASP A 145 -14.95 1.04 2.02
CA ASP A 145 -13.83 1.80 2.57
C ASP A 145 -12.51 1.49 1.86
N PHE A 146 -12.29 0.20 1.53
CA PHE A 146 -11.12 -0.19 0.74
C PHE A 146 -11.15 0.41 -0.67
N ALA A 147 -12.30 0.41 -1.32
CA ALA A 147 -12.46 0.97 -2.67
C ALA A 147 -12.26 2.49 -2.68
N ASP A 148 -12.86 3.20 -1.71
CA ASP A 148 -12.76 4.64 -1.57
C ASP A 148 -11.31 5.06 -1.22
N GLU A 149 -10.66 4.37 -0.27
CA GLU A 149 -9.25 4.60 0.08
C GLU A 149 -8.31 4.31 -1.10
N SER A 150 -8.57 3.25 -1.86
CA SER A 150 -7.79 2.93 -3.06
C SER A 150 -7.82 4.07 -4.08
N LYS A 151 -9.02 4.59 -4.36
CA LYS A 151 -9.23 5.70 -5.30
C LYS A 151 -8.52 6.97 -4.84
N GLU A 152 -8.72 7.32 -3.57
CA GLU A 152 -8.11 8.50 -2.95
C GLU A 152 -6.59 8.42 -2.98
N ARG A 153 -6.01 7.30 -2.58
CA ARG A 153 -4.57 7.12 -2.47
C ARG A 153 -3.88 7.14 -3.83
N VAL A 154 -4.50 6.55 -4.85
CA VAL A 154 -4.00 6.59 -6.22
C VAL A 154 -4.06 8.02 -6.78
N ALA A 155 -5.17 8.74 -6.56
CA ALA A 155 -5.30 10.12 -7.01
C ALA A 155 -4.26 11.04 -6.34
N ALA A 156 -4.08 10.94 -5.03
CA ALA A 156 -3.07 11.67 -4.28
C ALA A 156 -1.64 11.34 -4.76
N GLY A 157 -1.31 10.05 -4.88
CA GLY A 157 -0.01 9.60 -5.34
C GLY A 157 0.32 10.14 -6.74
N ASN A 158 -0.63 10.12 -7.66
CA ASN A 158 -0.46 10.66 -9.01
C ASN A 158 -0.27 12.18 -9.01
N PHE A 159 -1.04 12.92 -8.20
CA PHE A 159 -0.87 14.36 -8.05
C PHE A 159 0.54 14.71 -7.56
N TYR A 160 1.01 14.08 -6.48
CA TYR A 160 2.33 14.34 -5.93
C TYR A 160 3.47 13.88 -6.84
N LEU A 161 3.29 12.79 -7.61
CA LEU A 161 4.24 12.38 -8.64
C LEU A 161 4.44 13.47 -9.71
N GLN A 162 3.35 14.06 -10.20
CA GLN A 162 3.44 15.13 -11.21
C GLN A 162 4.06 16.40 -10.63
N ALA A 163 3.70 16.78 -9.40
CA ALA A 163 4.29 17.91 -8.70
C ALA A 163 5.80 17.72 -8.50
N ALA A 164 6.22 16.51 -8.10
CA ALA A 164 7.63 16.14 -7.92
C ALA A 164 8.43 16.21 -9.23
N ARG A 165 7.87 15.71 -10.34
CA ARG A 165 8.50 15.81 -11.67
C ARG A 165 8.78 17.27 -12.07
N LYS A 166 7.80 18.16 -11.84
CA LYS A 166 7.96 19.59 -12.12
C LYS A 166 9.01 20.26 -11.22
N ALA A 167 9.10 19.85 -9.95
CA ALA A 167 10.06 20.42 -9.02
C ALA A 167 11.50 19.96 -9.28
N LEU A 168 11.69 18.72 -9.72
CA LEU A 168 13.01 18.14 -10.04
C LEU A 168 13.54 18.53 -11.42
N ALA A 169 12.69 19.05 -12.31
CA ALA A 169 13.08 19.53 -13.64
C ALA A 169 13.60 20.99 -13.65
N LYS A 170 13.60 21.66 -12.50
CA LYS A 170 14.13 23.03 -12.31
C LYS A 170 15.59 23.02 -11.91
#